data_083840a9b73c8ae5860cd80a210551a9
#
_entry.id   083840a9b73c8ae5860cd80a210551a9
#
_cell.length_a   1.000
_cell.length_b   1.000
_cell.length_c   1.000
_cell.angle_alpha   90.00
_cell.angle_beta   90.00
_cell.angle_gamma   90.00
#
_symmetry.space_group_name_H-M   'P 1'
#
loop_
_entity.id
_entity.type
_entity.pdbx_description
1 polymer ?
#
loop_
_entity_poly.entity_id
_entity_poly.type
_entity_poly.pdbx_seq_one_letter_code
_entity_poly.pdbx_strand_id
1 'polypeptide(L)'
;MKAFANLLLEANHVVVFTGAGMSTESGLDDFRTKTSGLWERFNPQELATVDALTHNREQFIQFYRYRLQAVFDAGPHEGHHILNEWEKNKTIQSIITQNVDGFHSLAGNRKVRELHGSFSTFYCHDCQAPYEATYFLENAQCHCGGTIRPSIVLFGEGLPQNTFQIAE
;
A
#
# COMPACT_ATOMS: atom_id res chain seq x y z
N MET A 1 -3.96 -18.54 22.83
CA MET A 1 -3.32 -19.14 21.64
C MET A 1 -4.02 -20.43 21.18
N LYS A 2 -4.22 -21.46 22.02
CA LYS A 2 -4.88 -22.73 21.60
C LYS A 2 -6.28 -22.54 20.99
N ALA A 3 -7.12 -21.68 21.56
CA ALA A 3 -8.47 -21.41 21.03
C ALA A 3 -8.43 -20.81 19.60
N PHE A 4 -7.51 -19.88 19.34
CA PHE A 4 -7.35 -19.29 18.01
C PHE A 4 -6.84 -20.32 16.99
N ALA A 5 -5.88 -21.15 17.36
CA ALA A 5 -5.39 -22.22 16.51
C ALA A 5 -6.50 -23.22 16.12
N ASN A 6 -7.37 -23.59 17.09
CA ASN A 6 -8.51 -24.46 16.81
C ASN A 6 -9.50 -23.81 15.83
N LEU A 7 -9.81 -22.51 15.98
CA LEU A 7 -10.67 -21.78 15.05
C LEU A 7 -10.12 -21.79 13.62
N LEU A 8 -8.80 -21.62 13.46
CA LEU A 8 -8.17 -21.70 12.14
C LEU A 8 -8.24 -23.10 11.53
N LEU A 9 -8.08 -24.14 12.36
CA LEU A 9 -8.14 -25.54 11.89
C LEU A 9 -9.57 -25.99 11.52
N GLU A 10 -10.57 -25.45 12.19
CA GLU A 10 -12.00 -25.77 11.95
C GLU A 10 -12.63 -24.95 10.83
N ALA A 11 -12.01 -23.81 10.46
CA ALA A 11 -12.54 -22.90 9.45
C ALA A 11 -12.41 -23.51 8.04
N ASN A 12 -13.49 -23.45 7.27
CA ASN A 12 -13.49 -23.88 5.85
C ASN A 12 -12.88 -22.82 4.91
N HIS A 13 -12.88 -21.56 5.34
CA HIS A 13 -12.35 -20.43 4.56
C HIS A 13 -11.77 -19.37 5.49
N VAL A 14 -10.48 -19.11 5.36
CA VAL A 14 -9.76 -18.16 6.18
C VAL A 14 -9.20 -17.05 5.29
N VAL A 15 -9.56 -15.81 5.58
CA VAL A 15 -9.04 -14.61 4.93
C VAL A 15 -8.30 -13.76 5.95
N VAL A 16 -7.14 -13.26 5.58
CA VAL A 16 -6.37 -12.36 6.41
C VAL A 16 -6.59 -10.92 5.94
N PHE A 17 -7.03 -10.05 6.87
CA PHE A 17 -7.20 -8.63 6.59
C PHE A 17 -6.09 -7.83 7.29
N THR A 18 -5.32 -7.05 6.52
CA THR A 18 -4.19 -6.28 7.05
C THR A 18 -4.31 -4.78 6.78
N GLY A 19 -3.63 -4.00 7.60
CA GLY A 19 -3.48 -2.55 7.49
C GLY A 19 -2.07 -2.13 7.90
N ALA A 20 -1.82 -0.83 8.03
CA ALA A 20 -0.49 -0.24 8.23
C ALA A 20 0.32 -0.85 9.39
N GLY A 21 -0.36 -1.29 10.46
CA GLY A 21 0.30 -2.00 11.57
C GLY A 21 1.02 -3.28 11.17
N MET A 22 0.65 -3.91 10.04
CA MET A 22 1.36 -5.08 9.52
C MET A 22 2.78 -4.75 9.06
N SER A 23 3.04 -3.52 8.63
CA SER A 23 4.34 -3.11 8.07
C SER A 23 5.20 -2.30 9.05
N THR A 24 4.74 -2.10 10.30
CA THR A 24 5.52 -1.36 11.32
C THR A 24 6.82 -2.07 11.71
N GLU A 25 6.81 -3.39 11.80
CA GLU A 25 8.03 -4.18 12.04
C GLU A 25 8.99 -4.21 10.84
N SER A 26 8.51 -3.83 9.66
CA SER A 26 9.36 -3.56 8.49
C SER A 26 10.02 -2.17 8.55
N GLY A 27 9.68 -1.34 9.54
CA GLY A 27 10.19 0.03 9.69
C GLY A 27 9.34 1.09 8.99
N LEU A 28 8.15 0.72 8.46
CA LEU A 28 7.23 1.70 7.90
C LEU A 28 6.33 2.31 8.98
N ASP A 29 6.16 3.61 8.93
CA ASP A 29 5.27 4.33 9.84
C ASP A 29 3.81 4.00 9.57
N ASP A 30 3.05 3.75 10.63
CA ASP A 30 1.61 3.67 10.53
C ASP A 30 0.96 5.08 10.54
N PHE A 31 -0.31 5.15 10.11
CA PHE A 31 -1.06 6.41 10.04
C PHE A 31 -1.62 6.89 11.40
N ARG A 32 -1.42 6.16 12.49
CA ARG A 32 -2.00 6.47 13.81
C ARG A 32 -0.97 6.94 14.82
N THR A 33 0.29 6.51 14.66
CA THR A 33 1.36 6.83 15.59
C THR A 33 1.92 8.22 15.29
N LYS A 34 1.55 9.20 16.11
CA LYS A 34 1.96 10.61 15.97
C LYS A 34 3.43 10.88 16.31
N THR A 35 4.20 9.87 16.69
CA THR A 35 5.58 10.01 17.21
C THR A 35 6.66 9.72 16.17
N SER A 36 6.28 9.44 14.93
CA SER A 36 7.23 9.21 13.85
C SER A 36 7.53 10.51 13.09
N GLY A 37 8.74 10.63 12.59
CA GLY A 37 9.20 11.81 11.84
C GLY A 37 8.37 12.15 10.59
N LEU A 38 7.49 11.25 10.12
CA LEU A 38 6.56 11.51 9.03
C LEU A 38 5.53 12.57 9.42
N TRP A 39 4.90 12.43 10.60
CA TRP A 39 3.89 13.36 11.10
C TRP A 39 4.46 14.71 11.53
N GLU A 40 5.75 14.77 11.84
CA GLU A 40 6.45 16.03 12.13
C GLU A 40 6.72 16.84 10.87
N ARG A 41 6.91 16.15 9.73
CA ARG A 41 7.24 16.77 8.44
C ARG A 41 6.04 17.00 7.54
N PHE A 42 5.07 16.10 7.61
CA PHE A 42 3.94 16.06 6.69
C PHE A 42 2.65 15.80 7.44
N ASN A 43 1.55 16.40 6.98
CA ASN A 43 0.21 16.00 7.38
C ASN A 43 -0.37 15.06 6.30
N PRO A 44 -0.36 13.72 6.50
CA PRO A 44 -0.85 12.80 5.49
C PRO A 44 -2.33 13.00 5.12
N GLN A 45 -3.14 13.51 6.05
CA GLN A 45 -4.56 13.80 5.80
C GLN A 45 -4.76 14.97 4.83
N GLU A 46 -3.80 15.86 4.75
CA GLU A 46 -3.81 16.97 3.81
C GLU A 46 -3.11 16.59 2.49
N LEU A 47 -1.99 15.86 2.56
CA LEU A 47 -1.14 15.60 1.42
C LEU A 47 -1.51 14.36 0.61
N ALA A 48 -2.20 13.38 1.20
CA ALA A 48 -2.67 12.19 0.48
C ALA A 48 -4.05 12.40 -0.18
N THR A 49 -4.32 13.58 -0.72
CA THR A 49 -5.62 13.98 -1.26
C THR A 49 -5.53 14.35 -2.75
N VAL A 50 -6.67 14.31 -3.45
CA VAL A 50 -6.80 14.84 -4.81
C VAL A 50 -6.56 16.36 -4.82
N ASP A 51 -6.96 17.05 -3.76
CA ASP A 51 -6.73 18.49 -3.63
C ASP A 51 -5.24 18.84 -3.60
N ALA A 52 -4.44 18.09 -2.82
CA ALA A 52 -2.99 18.29 -2.77
C ALA A 52 -2.33 18.01 -4.14
N LEU A 53 -2.77 16.98 -4.84
CA LEU A 53 -2.27 16.67 -6.18
C LEU A 53 -2.47 17.83 -7.15
N THR A 54 -3.60 18.55 -7.05
CA THR A 54 -3.98 19.65 -7.95
C THR A 54 -3.45 21.00 -7.51
N HIS A 55 -3.53 21.33 -6.23
CA HIS A 55 -3.27 22.68 -5.73
C HIS A 55 -1.97 22.80 -4.92
N ASN A 56 -1.41 21.66 -4.44
CA ASN A 56 -0.17 21.63 -3.67
C ASN A 56 0.80 20.56 -4.18
N ARG A 57 0.99 20.57 -5.50
CA ARG A 57 1.72 19.54 -6.26
C ARG A 57 3.12 19.25 -5.72
N GLU A 58 3.87 20.27 -5.34
CA GLU A 58 5.24 20.11 -4.88
C GLU A 58 5.30 19.32 -3.56
N GLN A 59 4.46 19.67 -2.60
CA GLN A 59 4.38 18.96 -1.32
C GLN A 59 3.82 17.54 -1.49
N PHE A 60 2.84 17.34 -2.39
CA PHE A 60 2.36 16.02 -2.78
C PHE A 60 3.50 15.15 -3.29
N ILE A 61 4.31 15.64 -4.22
CA ILE A 61 5.44 14.91 -4.80
C ILE A 61 6.49 14.58 -3.72
N GLN A 62 6.86 15.57 -2.90
CA GLN A 62 7.83 15.35 -1.81
C GLN A 62 7.34 14.30 -0.81
N PHE A 63 6.08 14.35 -0.43
CA PHE A 63 5.45 13.38 0.47
C PHE A 63 5.50 11.96 -0.11
N TYR A 64 5.12 11.77 -1.37
CA TYR A 64 5.11 10.45 -1.99
C TYR A 64 6.50 9.93 -2.33
N ARG A 65 7.46 10.80 -2.65
CA ARG A 65 8.87 10.42 -2.78
C ARG A 65 9.44 9.89 -1.47
N TYR A 66 9.18 10.60 -0.38
CA TYR A 66 9.59 10.16 0.96
C TYR A 66 9.01 8.77 1.29
N ARG A 67 7.73 8.58 1.08
CA ARG A 67 7.06 7.30 1.34
C ARG A 67 7.57 6.17 0.45
N LEU A 68 7.75 6.44 -0.83
CA LEU A 68 8.27 5.45 -1.78
C LEU A 68 9.70 5.04 -1.43
N GLN A 69 10.55 6.00 -1.06
CA GLN A 69 11.92 5.71 -0.62
C GLN A 69 11.92 4.83 0.64
N ALA A 70 11.06 5.14 1.62
CA ALA A 70 10.92 4.31 2.81
C ALA A 70 10.51 2.85 2.48
N VAL A 71 9.62 2.66 1.49
CA VAL A 71 9.24 1.32 1.03
C VAL A 71 10.42 0.62 0.34
N PHE A 72 11.23 1.32 -0.44
CA PHE A 72 12.42 0.75 -1.10
C PHE A 72 13.54 0.39 -0.12
N ASP A 73 13.68 1.17 0.95
CA ASP A 73 14.69 0.95 2.00
C ASP A 73 14.27 -0.18 2.98
N ALA A 74 12.98 -0.52 2.99
CA ALA A 74 12.39 -1.55 3.83
C ALA A 74 12.15 -2.84 3.04
N GLY A 75 11.50 -3.81 3.68
CA GLY A 75 11.12 -5.07 3.05
C GLY A 75 10.13 -5.84 3.91
N PRO A 76 9.59 -6.96 3.40
CA PRO A 76 8.72 -7.80 4.18
C PRO A 76 9.46 -8.36 5.39
N HIS A 77 8.81 -8.31 6.57
CA HIS A 77 9.32 -8.92 7.80
C HIS A 77 8.78 -10.36 7.95
N GLU A 78 9.20 -11.04 9.02
CA GLU A 78 8.85 -12.43 9.30
C GLU A 78 7.33 -12.71 9.24
N GLY A 79 6.49 -11.80 9.74
CA GLY A 79 5.04 -11.95 9.68
C GLY A 79 4.49 -12.07 8.25
N HIS A 80 5.06 -11.34 7.28
CA HIS A 80 4.68 -11.48 5.87
C HIS A 80 5.07 -12.85 5.32
N HIS A 81 6.26 -13.37 5.68
CA HIS A 81 6.72 -14.69 5.27
C HIS A 81 5.89 -15.81 5.89
N ILE A 82 5.49 -15.69 7.16
CA ILE A 82 4.57 -16.63 7.82
C ILE A 82 3.23 -16.71 7.08
N LEU A 83 2.66 -15.56 6.69
CA LEU A 83 1.41 -15.55 5.92
C LEU A 83 1.58 -16.21 4.54
N ASN A 84 2.74 -16.06 3.90
CA ASN A 84 3.05 -16.77 2.66
C ASN A 84 3.08 -18.29 2.87
N GLU A 85 3.71 -18.76 3.95
CA GLU A 85 3.69 -20.20 4.27
C GLU A 85 2.26 -20.70 4.56
N TRP A 86 1.44 -19.92 5.23
CA TRP A 86 0.04 -20.26 5.45
C TRP A 86 -0.78 -20.33 4.15
N GLU A 87 -0.51 -19.46 3.20
CA GLU A 87 -1.14 -19.53 1.87
C GLU A 87 -0.70 -20.79 1.12
N LYS A 88 0.61 -21.12 1.09
CA LYS A 88 1.16 -22.32 0.47
C LYS A 88 0.55 -23.61 1.05
N ASN A 89 0.40 -23.65 2.36
CA ASN A 89 -0.16 -24.78 3.10
C ASN A 89 -1.71 -24.78 3.09
N LYS A 90 -2.35 -23.84 2.39
CA LYS A 90 -3.81 -23.67 2.30
C LYS A 90 -4.50 -23.39 3.65
N THR A 91 -3.75 -22.94 4.66
CA THR A 91 -4.30 -22.47 5.94
C THR A 91 -5.10 -21.20 5.74
N ILE A 92 -4.63 -20.30 4.86
CA ILE A 92 -5.38 -19.11 4.40
C ILE A 92 -5.64 -19.19 2.90
N GLN A 93 -6.77 -18.61 2.46
CA GLN A 93 -7.19 -18.62 1.06
C GLN A 93 -6.79 -17.34 0.34
N SER A 94 -6.75 -16.20 1.03
CA SER A 94 -6.34 -14.92 0.46
C SER A 94 -5.95 -13.92 1.54
N ILE A 95 -5.28 -12.86 1.11
CA ILE A 95 -4.98 -11.68 1.91
C ILE A 95 -5.70 -10.49 1.28
N ILE A 96 -6.43 -9.75 2.12
CA ILE A 96 -7.01 -8.45 1.77
C ILE A 96 -6.22 -7.40 2.55
N THR A 97 -5.66 -6.42 1.86
CA THR A 97 -4.83 -5.41 2.51
C THR A 97 -5.22 -3.99 2.15
N GLN A 98 -5.16 -3.10 3.13
CA GLN A 98 -5.21 -1.66 2.94
C GLN A 98 -3.84 -1.06 2.60
N ASN A 99 -2.77 -1.86 2.79
CA ASN A 99 -1.41 -1.41 2.55
C ASN A 99 -1.12 -1.30 1.05
N VAL A 100 -0.26 -0.35 0.72
CA VAL A 100 0.16 -0.04 -0.66
C VAL A 100 1.64 -0.36 -0.90
N ASP A 101 2.32 -0.95 0.10
CA ASP A 101 3.76 -1.23 0.08
C ASP A 101 4.15 -2.46 -0.78
N GLY A 102 3.20 -3.35 -1.06
CA GLY A 102 3.43 -4.56 -1.84
C GLY A 102 4.14 -5.68 -1.08
N PHE A 103 4.37 -5.57 0.23
CA PHE A 103 5.19 -6.52 0.99
C PHE A 103 4.61 -7.93 1.06
N HIS A 104 3.29 -8.10 1.05
CA HIS A 104 2.70 -9.44 0.95
C HIS A 104 3.10 -10.14 -0.35
N SER A 105 3.03 -9.43 -1.48
CA SER A 105 3.44 -9.96 -2.79
C SER A 105 4.95 -10.22 -2.85
N LEU A 106 5.76 -9.32 -2.30
CA LEU A 106 7.22 -9.49 -2.20
C LEU A 106 7.61 -10.69 -1.30
N ALA A 107 6.84 -10.97 -0.25
CA ALA A 107 7.03 -12.16 0.58
C ALA A 107 6.64 -13.46 -0.12
N GLY A 108 5.98 -13.39 -1.28
CA GLY A 108 5.61 -14.52 -2.11
C GLY A 108 4.13 -14.89 -2.12
N ASN A 109 3.27 -14.15 -1.42
CA ASN A 109 1.83 -14.34 -1.48
C ASN A 109 1.30 -14.04 -2.90
N ARG A 110 0.40 -14.87 -3.40
CA ARG A 110 -0.15 -14.79 -4.77
C ARG A 110 -1.59 -14.29 -4.81
N LYS A 111 -2.33 -14.49 -3.72
CA LYS A 111 -3.75 -14.10 -3.62
C LYS A 111 -3.89 -12.88 -2.71
N VAL A 112 -3.28 -11.77 -3.11
CA VAL A 112 -3.35 -10.49 -2.41
C VAL A 112 -4.34 -9.56 -3.10
N ARG A 113 -5.22 -8.93 -2.33
CA ARG A 113 -6.18 -7.91 -2.78
C ARG A 113 -5.82 -6.57 -2.14
N GLU A 114 -5.24 -5.68 -2.93
CA GLU A 114 -4.80 -4.36 -2.49
C GLU A 114 -5.95 -3.36 -2.66
N LEU A 115 -6.71 -3.11 -1.56
CA LEU A 115 -7.92 -2.28 -1.59
C LEU A 115 -7.66 -0.82 -1.93
N HIS A 116 -6.48 -0.33 -1.64
CA HIS A 116 -6.08 1.06 -1.86
C HIS A 116 -5.05 1.22 -2.99
N GLY A 117 -4.88 0.19 -3.83
CA GLY A 117 -3.86 0.19 -4.88
C GLY A 117 -2.46 -0.11 -4.36
N SER A 118 -1.43 0.24 -5.14
CA SER A 118 -0.04 -0.17 -4.88
C SER A 118 0.97 0.88 -5.31
N PHE A 119 2.13 0.92 -4.64
CA PHE A 119 3.32 1.63 -5.09
C PHE A 119 4.11 0.89 -6.20
N SER A 120 3.64 -0.27 -6.64
CA SER A 120 4.30 -1.01 -7.73
C SER A 120 4.16 -0.32 -9.10
N THR A 121 3.14 0.50 -9.29
CA THR A 121 2.87 1.17 -10.55
C THR A 121 2.55 2.66 -10.35
N PHE A 122 2.89 3.45 -11.36
CA PHE A 122 2.66 4.89 -11.41
C PHE A 122 2.03 5.27 -12.75
N TYR A 123 1.36 6.39 -12.79
CA TYR A 123 0.78 6.92 -14.03
C TYR A 123 0.66 8.44 -13.99
N CYS A 124 0.56 9.07 -15.16
CA CYS A 124 0.24 10.48 -15.25
C CYS A 124 -1.24 10.71 -14.91
N HIS A 125 -1.51 11.64 -13.98
CA HIS A 125 -2.88 11.98 -13.60
C HIS A 125 -3.72 12.46 -14.80
N ASP A 126 -3.11 13.23 -15.71
CA ASP A 126 -3.83 13.88 -16.78
C ASP A 126 -4.00 13.00 -18.03
N CYS A 127 -2.92 12.40 -18.55
CA CYS A 127 -2.95 11.62 -19.79
C CYS A 127 -2.93 10.11 -19.59
N GLN A 128 -2.89 9.63 -18.35
CA GLN A 128 -2.89 8.20 -17.97
C GLN A 128 -1.68 7.39 -18.51
N ALA A 129 -0.64 8.04 -19.02
CA ALA A 129 0.57 7.35 -19.45
C ALA A 129 1.22 6.63 -18.26
N PRO A 130 1.61 5.35 -18.41
CA PRO A 130 2.22 4.58 -17.32
C PRO A 130 3.67 5.00 -17.09
N TYR A 131 4.13 4.84 -15.85
CA TYR A 131 5.50 5.13 -15.42
C TYR A 131 5.97 4.11 -14.38
N GLU A 132 7.30 3.94 -14.30
CA GLU A 132 7.93 3.15 -13.26
C GLU A 132 8.11 3.97 -11.98
N ALA A 133 8.10 3.29 -10.83
CA ALA A 133 8.31 3.92 -9.53
C ALA A 133 9.66 4.67 -9.43
N THR A 134 10.71 4.09 -10.01
CA THR A 134 12.05 4.70 -10.07
C THR A 134 12.07 6.00 -10.85
N TYR A 135 11.30 6.10 -11.94
CA TYR A 135 11.19 7.35 -12.70
C TYR A 135 10.56 8.47 -11.86
N PHE A 136 9.55 8.15 -11.04
CA PHE A 136 8.91 9.13 -10.15
C PHE A 136 9.87 9.70 -9.09
N LEU A 137 10.82 8.92 -8.60
CA LEU A 137 11.83 9.40 -7.66
C LEU A 137 12.69 10.51 -8.25
N GLU A 138 13.01 10.40 -9.53
CA GLU A 138 13.86 11.37 -10.23
C GLU A 138 13.04 12.49 -10.85
N ASN A 139 11.94 12.15 -11.51
CA ASN A 139 11.10 13.08 -12.25
C ASN A 139 9.61 12.77 -12.07
N ALA A 140 8.88 13.66 -11.40
CA ALA A 140 7.43 13.51 -11.19
C ALA A 140 6.58 14.25 -12.23
N GLN A 141 7.17 14.76 -13.32
CA GLN A 141 6.46 15.44 -14.40
C GLN A 141 6.39 14.56 -15.65
N CYS A 142 5.18 14.41 -16.18
CA CYS A 142 4.93 13.75 -17.45
C CYS A 142 5.31 14.66 -18.62
N HIS A 143 5.65 14.07 -19.79
CA HIS A 143 5.90 14.82 -21.02
C HIS A 143 4.67 15.61 -21.51
N CYS A 144 3.45 15.29 -21.09
CA CYS A 144 2.25 16.13 -21.35
C CYS A 144 2.16 17.35 -20.43
N GLY A 145 3.10 17.53 -19.48
CA GLY A 145 3.06 18.57 -18.45
C GLY A 145 2.35 18.16 -17.16
N GLY A 146 1.61 17.06 -17.19
CA GLY A 146 0.85 16.54 -16.06
C GLY A 146 1.70 15.96 -14.93
N THR A 147 1.06 15.67 -13.79
CA THR A 147 1.72 15.09 -12.61
C THR A 147 1.71 13.58 -12.67
N ILE A 148 2.88 12.96 -12.49
CA ILE A 148 2.99 11.53 -12.26
C ILE A 148 2.62 11.25 -10.79
N ARG A 149 1.80 10.23 -10.57
CA ARG A 149 1.33 9.82 -9.25
C ARG A 149 1.37 8.30 -9.09
N PRO A 150 1.45 7.78 -7.85
CA PRO A 150 1.30 6.36 -7.60
C PRO A 150 -0.13 5.87 -7.92
N SER A 151 -0.26 4.61 -8.29
CA SER A 151 -1.54 3.93 -8.54
C SER A 151 -2.23 3.52 -7.24
N ILE A 152 -2.46 4.50 -6.38
CA ILE A 152 -3.12 4.33 -5.08
C ILE A 152 -4.36 5.22 -4.99
N VAL A 153 -5.28 4.85 -4.12
CA VAL A 153 -6.49 5.65 -3.82
C VAL A 153 -6.11 6.82 -2.91
N LEU A 154 -6.34 8.03 -3.38
CA LEU A 154 -6.20 9.26 -2.58
C LEU A 154 -7.49 9.55 -1.81
N PHE A 155 -7.38 10.28 -0.71
CA PHE A 155 -8.55 10.83 -0.05
C PHE A 155 -9.33 11.74 -1.02
N GLY A 156 -10.64 11.49 -1.11
CA GLY A 156 -11.52 12.12 -2.10
C GLY A 156 -11.77 11.30 -3.35
N GLU A 157 -11.05 10.19 -3.56
CA GLU A 157 -11.32 9.25 -4.64
C GLU A 157 -12.25 8.11 -4.19
N GLY A 158 -13.00 7.57 -5.16
CA GLY A 158 -13.78 6.34 -4.93
C GLY A 158 -12.87 5.12 -4.83
N LEU A 159 -13.25 4.18 -3.99
CA LEU A 159 -12.55 2.89 -3.90
C LEU A 159 -12.79 2.06 -5.17
N PRO A 160 -11.80 1.26 -5.62
CA PRO A 160 -11.93 0.45 -6.83
C PRO A 160 -12.96 -0.66 -6.61
N GLN A 161 -14.16 -0.49 -7.19
CA GLN A 161 -15.31 -1.40 -7.01
C GLN A 161 -14.98 -2.86 -7.36
N ASN A 162 -14.21 -3.09 -8.42
CA ASN A 162 -13.81 -4.43 -8.83
C ASN A 162 -12.97 -5.16 -7.77
N THR A 163 -12.09 -4.45 -7.07
CA THR A 163 -11.25 -5.05 -6.02
C THR A 163 -12.09 -5.45 -4.80
N PHE A 164 -13.11 -4.65 -4.47
CA PHE A 164 -14.05 -4.96 -3.40
C PHE A 164 -14.91 -6.18 -3.73
N GLN A 165 -15.49 -6.25 -4.93
CA GLN A 165 -16.32 -7.39 -5.37
C GLN A 165 -15.56 -8.73 -5.39
N ILE A 166 -14.26 -8.70 -5.67
CA ILE A 166 -13.40 -9.90 -5.65
C ILE A 166 -12.98 -10.27 -4.21
N ALA A 167 -13.04 -9.30 -3.29
CA ALA A 167 -12.69 -9.50 -1.88
C ALA A 167 -13.86 -10.04 -1.03
N GLU A 168 -15.12 -9.94 -1.53
CA GLU A 168 -16.32 -10.55 -0.96
C GLU A 168 -16.41 -12.04 -1.33
#